data_7d992d55492b9c66c6f34753fc778fc7
#
_entry.id   7d992d55492b9c66c6f34753fc778fc7
#
_cell.length_a   1.000
_cell.length_b   1.000
_cell.length_c   1.000
_cell.angle_alpha   90.00
_cell.angle_beta   90.00
_cell.angle_gamma   90.00
#
_symmetry.space_group_name_H-M   'P 1'
#
loop_
_entity.id
_entity.type
_entity.pdbx_description
1 polymer ?
#
loop_
_entity_poly.entity_id
_entity_poly.type
_entity_poly.pdbx_seq_one_letter_code
_entity_poly.pdbx_strand_id
1 'polypeptide(L)'
;MIKMRPARFAFLPLLTSLLWVVGCTETVHIQLEPKVNAYVATNSQQAISLDASNPAHKELNTWLSEHQTGWHNTSGRFPGGVYIKSGKDGIQVTGMEVVIYSTTGPAPDARYVRNVGKKELPLVRAIGQ
;
A
#
# COMPACT_ATOMS: atom_id res chain seq x y z
N MET A 1 20.53 -22.02 57.25
CA MET A 1 20.41 -21.86 56.61
C MET A 1 20.20 -21.51 55.53
N ILE A 2 20.05 -21.54 54.85
CA ILE A 2 19.94 -21.36 53.95
C ILE A 2 19.59 -21.04 53.00
N LYS A 3 19.37 -21.03 52.47
CA LYS A 3 19.09 -20.84 51.66
C LYS A 3 18.96 -20.49 50.64
N MET A 4 18.82 -20.44 49.91
CA MET A 4 18.78 -20.11 48.96
C MET A 4 18.29 -19.96 48.16
N ARG A 5 17.97 -20.03 47.45
CA ARG A 5 17.55 -19.97 46.64
C ARG A 5 17.48 -19.42 45.61
N PRO A 6 17.50 -19.43 45.03
CA PRO A 6 17.57 -18.75 44.16
C PRO A 6 17.35 -18.90 42.95
N ALA A 7 17.33 -19.17 42.35
CA ALA A 7 17.23 -19.43 41.24
C ALA A 7 16.24 -19.02 40.48
N ARG A 8 15.65 -18.78 40.39
CA ARG A 8 14.75 -18.48 39.81
C ARG A 8 14.74 -17.74 38.74
N PHE A 9 15.10 -17.34 38.15
CA PHE A 9 15.07 -16.50 37.23
C PHE A 9 15.40 -16.90 36.01
N ALA A 10 15.53 -17.80 35.65
CA ALA A 10 15.95 -18.18 34.45
C ALA A 10 14.98 -18.16 33.37
N PHE A 11 13.81 -17.99 33.57
CA PHE A 11 12.93 -18.08 32.50
C PHE A 11 12.73 -16.89 31.73
N LEU A 12 13.29 -15.88 31.95
CA LEU A 12 13.08 -14.74 31.21
C LEU A 12 13.32 -14.74 29.75
N PRO A 13 14.28 -15.40 29.25
CA PRO A 13 14.63 -15.27 27.85
C PRO A 13 13.62 -15.78 26.88
N LEU A 14 12.69 -16.51 27.36
CA LEU A 14 11.77 -17.08 26.48
C LEU A 14 10.94 -16.11 25.76
N LEU A 15 10.72 -15.00 26.30
CA LEU A 15 9.83 -14.08 25.71
C LEU A 15 10.26 -13.49 24.43
N THR A 16 11.54 -13.43 24.22
CA THR A 16 12.00 -12.75 23.03
C THR A 16 11.73 -13.48 21.78
N SER A 17 11.54 -14.75 21.85
CA SER A 17 11.39 -15.49 20.61
C SER A 17 10.12 -15.19 19.87
N LEU A 18 9.17 -14.62 20.52
CA LEU A 18 7.93 -14.37 19.86
C LEU A 18 8.00 -13.30 18.83
N LEU A 19 8.95 -12.44 18.93
CA LEU A 19 9.02 -11.34 18.02
C LEU A 19 9.36 -11.70 16.62
N TRP A 20 9.89 -12.88 16.45
CA TRP A 20 10.33 -13.25 15.15
C TRP A 20 9.24 -13.58 14.17
N VAL A 21 8.10 -13.76 14.66
CA VAL A 21 7.04 -14.15 13.82
C VAL A 21 6.56 -13.09 12.93
N VAL A 22 6.91 -11.92 13.19
CA VAL A 22 6.36 -10.90 12.49
C VAL A 22 6.95 -10.66 11.22
N GLY A 23 6.71 -10.29 10.33
CA GLY A 23 7.35 -9.78 9.44
C GLY A 23 7.50 -10.07 8.14
N CYS A 24 6.75 -10.04 7.25
CA CYS A 24 6.98 -10.08 5.86
C CYS A 24 6.33 -8.90 5.18
N THR A 25 6.05 -7.86 5.91
CA THR A 25 5.44 -6.67 5.36
C THR A 25 6.43 -5.54 5.28
N GLU A 26 6.18 -4.66 4.36
CA GLU A 26 7.03 -3.50 4.11
C GLU A 26 6.31 -2.23 4.50
N THR A 27 7.07 -1.18 4.72
CA THR A 27 6.52 0.15 4.96
C THR A 27 6.67 0.95 3.67
N VAL A 28 5.58 1.55 3.24
CA VAL A 28 5.55 2.30 1.99
C VAL A 28 5.16 3.73 2.28
N HIS A 29 5.98 4.67 1.82
CA HIS A 29 5.72 6.09 2.00
C HIS A 29 5.52 6.71 0.63
N ILE A 30 4.29 6.98 0.29
CA ILE A 30 3.95 7.61 -0.99
C ILE A 30 3.07 8.81 -0.73
N GLN A 31 3.44 9.91 -1.33
CA GLN A 31 2.64 11.11 -1.33
C GLN A 31 2.36 11.47 -2.78
N LEU A 32 1.11 11.69 -3.12
CA LEU A 32 0.75 12.00 -4.48
C LEU A 32 1.27 13.37 -4.88
N GLU A 33 1.70 13.46 -6.14
CA GLU A 33 2.03 14.74 -6.72
C GLU A 33 0.78 15.61 -6.78
N PRO A 34 0.93 16.94 -6.77
CA PRO A 34 -0.23 17.83 -6.83
C PRO A 34 -1.10 17.62 -8.05
N LYS A 35 -0.54 17.13 -9.12
CA LYS A 35 -1.27 16.80 -10.32
C LYS A 35 -0.93 15.39 -10.74
N VAL A 36 -1.94 14.56 -10.89
CA VAL A 36 -1.76 13.17 -11.28
C VAL A 36 -2.70 12.85 -12.44
N ASN A 37 -2.42 11.77 -13.15
CA ASN A 37 -3.28 11.29 -14.21
C ASN A 37 -3.89 9.96 -13.82
N ALA A 38 -5.19 9.85 -14.00
CA ALA A 38 -5.91 8.61 -13.75
C ALA A 38 -6.33 7.96 -15.05
N TYR A 39 -6.25 6.65 -15.10
CA TYR A 39 -6.63 5.86 -16.26
C TYR A 39 -7.55 4.75 -15.78
N VAL A 40 -8.61 4.49 -16.52
CA VAL A 40 -9.50 3.40 -16.17
C VAL A 40 -9.23 2.20 -17.07
N ALA A 41 -9.45 1.02 -16.53
CA ALA A 41 -9.12 -0.21 -17.22
C ALA A 41 -9.87 -0.33 -18.55
N THR A 42 -11.09 0.21 -18.63
CA THR A 42 -11.89 0.11 -19.84
C THR A 42 -11.49 1.14 -20.90
N ASN A 43 -10.72 2.14 -20.54
CA ASN A 43 -10.26 3.14 -21.49
C ASN A 43 -8.91 3.69 -21.03
N SER A 44 -7.90 2.85 -21.13
CA SER A 44 -6.57 3.17 -20.60
C SER A 44 -5.82 4.21 -21.42
N GLN A 45 -6.36 4.61 -22.56
CA GLN A 45 -5.69 5.60 -23.39
C GLN A 45 -6.10 7.02 -23.04
N GLN A 46 -7.16 7.18 -22.28
CA GLN A 46 -7.64 8.50 -21.94
C GLN A 46 -7.23 8.84 -20.51
N ALA A 47 -6.44 9.87 -20.36
CA ALA A 47 -6.02 10.33 -19.06
C ALA A 47 -7.03 11.29 -18.47
N ILE A 48 -7.32 11.10 -17.20
CA ILE A 48 -8.17 12.01 -16.44
C ILE A 48 -7.26 12.74 -15.46
N SER A 49 -7.19 14.05 -15.61
CA SER A 49 -6.31 14.83 -14.74
C SER A 49 -6.99 15.09 -13.40
N LEU A 50 -6.28 14.81 -12.33
CA LEU A 50 -6.75 15.07 -10.98
C LEU A 50 -5.72 15.96 -10.29
N ASP A 51 -6.18 17.08 -9.77
CA ASP A 51 -5.29 17.95 -9.03
C ASP A 51 -5.58 17.83 -7.52
N ALA A 52 -4.80 18.54 -6.73
CA ALA A 52 -4.89 18.42 -5.28
C ALA A 52 -6.22 18.86 -4.69
N SER A 53 -7.01 19.61 -5.44
CA SER A 53 -8.33 20.02 -4.97
C SER A 53 -9.40 18.96 -5.26
N ASN A 54 -9.09 17.97 -6.07
CA ASN A 54 -10.05 16.94 -6.43
C ASN A 54 -10.28 16.00 -5.25
N PRO A 55 -11.54 15.71 -4.90
CA PRO A 55 -11.82 14.85 -3.75
C PRO A 55 -11.22 13.45 -3.85
N ALA A 56 -11.15 12.87 -5.05
CA ALA A 56 -10.55 11.54 -5.21
C ALA A 56 -9.05 11.60 -4.95
N HIS A 57 -8.38 12.66 -5.38
CA HIS A 57 -6.96 12.84 -5.10
C HIS A 57 -6.74 12.91 -3.60
N LYS A 58 -7.55 13.70 -2.90
CA LYS A 58 -7.42 13.83 -1.46
C LYS A 58 -7.69 12.51 -0.75
N GLU A 59 -8.69 11.80 -1.19
CA GLU A 59 -9.04 10.51 -0.60
C GLU A 59 -7.88 9.53 -0.69
N LEU A 60 -7.31 9.40 -1.89
CA LEU A 60 -6.21 8.47 -2.09
C LEU A 60 -4.97 8.90 -1.32
N ASN A 61 -4.66 10.18 -1.36
CA ASN A 61 -3.47 10.66 -0.65
C ASN A 61 -3.59 10.45 0.85
N THR A 62 -4.77 10.69 1.41
CA THR A 62 -5.00 10.44 2.83
C THR A 62 -4.91 8.95 3.14
N TRP A 63 -5.52 8.11 2.30
CA TRP A 63 -5.48 6.67 2.51
C TRP A 63 -4.03 6.15 2.49
N LEU A 64 -3.23 6.62 1.55
CA LEU A 64 -1.83 6.21 1.48
C LEU A 64 -1.05 6.62 2.73
N SER A 65 -1.32 7.80 3.26
CA SER A 65 -0.63 8.26 4.45
C SER A 65 -1.07 7.51 5.71
N GLU A 66 -2.29 7.01 5.72
CA GLU A 66 -2.81 6.25 6.85
C GLU A 66 -2.52 4.76 6.77
N HIS A 67 -2.05 4.28 5.63
CA HIS A 67 -1.81 2.86 5.40
C HIS A 67 -0.39 2.63 4.91
N GLN A 68 0.57 3.09 5.69
CA GLN A 68 1.98 2.97 5.30
C GLN A 68 2.58 1.61 5.60
N THR A 69 1.93 0.83 6.46
CA THR A 69 2.43 -0.49 6.84
C THR A 69 1.52 -1.57 6.29
N GLY A 70 1.98 -2.81 6.37
CA GLY A 70 1.17 -3.94 5.93
C GLY A 70 1.22 -4.20 4.44
N TRP A 71 2.21 -3.66 3.75
CA TRP A 71 2.38 -3.90 2.33
C TRP A 71 3.23 -5.14 2.12
N HIS A 72 2.90 -5.89 1.08
CA HIS A 72 3.65 -7.09 0.72
C HIS A 72 4.34 -6.88 -0.61
N ASN A 73 5.52 -7.46 -0.75
CA ASN A 73 6.22 -7.42 -2.02
C ASN A 73 5.46 -8.23 -3.05
N THR A 74 5.47 -7.75 -4.28
CA THR A 74 4.83 -8.45 -5.37
C THR A 74 5.53 -8.11 -6.67
N SER A 75 5.12 -8.75 -7.75
CA SER A 75 5.63 -8.45 -9.08
C SER A 75 4.53 -8.76 -10.09
N GLY A 76 4.75 -8.35 -11.32
CA GLY A 76 3.78 -8.61 -12.37
C GLY A 76 2.77 -7.50 -12.51
N ARG A 77 1.60 -7.85 -12.96
CA ARG A 77 0.54 -6.90 -13.24
C ARG A 77 -0.78 -7.40 -12.68
N PHE A 78 -1.61 -6.46 -12.31
CA PHE A 78 -2.91 -6.76 -11.75
C PHE A 78 -3.98 -6.19 -12.68
N PRO A 79 -5.05 -6.89 -12.95
CA PRO A 79 -6.07 -6.40 -13.88
C PRO A 79 -7.07 -5.48 -13.21
N GLY A 80 -7.61 -4.57 -14.00
CA GLY A 80 -8.79 -3.83 -13.64
C GLY A 80 -8.57 -2.60 -12.80
N GLY A 81 -9.65 -1.92 -12.54
CA GLY A 81 -9.66 -0.79 -11.62
C GLY A 81 -9.19 0.51 -12.22
N VAL A 82 -8.67 1.36 -11.37
CA VAL A 82 -8.19 2.68 -11.72
C VAL A 82 -6.69 2.74 -11.47
N TYR A 83 -5.95 3.20 -12.46
CA TYR A 83 -4.51 3.36 -12.35
C TYR A 83 -4.19 4.85 -12.28
N ILE A 84 -3.45 5.25 -11.29
CA ILE A 84 -3.07 6.64 -11.09
C ILE A 84 -1.58 6.77 -11.21
N LYS A 85 -1.13 7.62 -12.12
CA LYS A 85 0.27 7.88 -12.31
C LYS A 85 0.64 9.16 -11.61
N SER A 86 1.53 9.07 -10.64
CA SER A 86 1.99 10.18 -9.85
C SER A 86 3.51 10.22 -9.88
N GLY A 87 4.06 11.04 -10.77
CA GLY A 87 5.50 11.12 -10.93
C GLY A 87 6.08 9.78 -11.32
N LYS A 88 6.97 9.26 -10.51
CA LYS A 88 7.62 7.96 -10.78
C LYS A 88 6.91 6.80 -10.10
N ASP A 89 5.78 7.04 -9.49
CA ASP A 89 4.99 6.00 -8.85
C ASP A 89 3.70 5.79 -9.59
N GLY A 90 3.22 4.55 -9.60
CA GLY A 90 1.91 4.22 -10.10
C GLY A 90 1.12 3.57 -9.00
N ILE A 91 -0.14 3.95 -8.87
CA ILE A 91 -1.02 3.38 -7.85
C ILE A 91 -2.25 2.84 -8.57
N GLN A 92 -2.50 1.55 -8.43
CA GLN A 92 -3.68 0.94 -9.01
C GLN A 92 -4.64 0.53 -7.90
N VAL A 93 -5.89 0.91 -8.02
CA VAL A 93 -6.93 0.53 -7.08
C VAL A 93 -7.85 -0.44 -7.80
N THR A 94 -7.76 -1.71 -7.45
CA THR A 94 -8.62 -2.74 -7.99
C THR A 94 -9.82 -2.95 -7.06
N GLY A 95 -10.62 -3.95 -7.34
CA GLY A 95 -11.75 -4.26 -6.48
C GLY A 95 -11.35 -4.66 -5.07
N MET A 96 -10.17 -5.25 -4.90
CA MET A 96 -9.77 -5.82 -3.62
C MET A 96 -8.40 -5.36 -3.13
N GLU A 97 -7.64 -4.68 -3.96
CA GLU A 97 -6.25 -4.38 -3.64
C GLU A 97 -5.84 -3.00 -4.09
N VAL A 98 -4.84 -2.46 -3.42
CA VAL A 98 -4.10 -1.30 -3.91
C VAL A 98 -2.70 -1.81 -4.24
N VAL A 99 -2.24 -1.53 -5.44
CA VAL A 99 -0.97 -2.01 -5.95
C VAL A 99 -0.09 -0.81 -6.28
N ILE A 100 1.15 -0.85 -5.83
CA ILE A 100 2.12 0.22 -6.09
C ILE A 100 3.11 -0.26 -7.14
N TYR A 101 3.29 0.56 -8.16
CA TYR A 101 4.22 0.30 -9.25
C TYR A 101 5.31 1.34 -9.26
N SER A 102 6.48 0.94 -9.73
CA SER A 102 7.51 1.90 -10.12
C SER A 102 7.33 2.17 -11.60
N THR A 103 7.29 3.44 -11.98
CA THR A 103 7.17 3.80 -13.38
C THR A 103 8.54 4.10 -14.01
N THR A 104 9.62 3.90 -13.28
CA THR A 104 10.96 4.05 -13.82
C THR A 104 11.38 2.72 -14.44
N GLY A 105 12.10 2.80 -15.53
CA GLY A 105 12.54 1.60 -16.22
C GLY A 105 11.68 1.29 -17.45
N PRO A 106 12.05 0.26 -18.19
CA PRO A 106 11.41 -0.02 -19.48
C PRO A 106 9.99 -0.54 -19.37
N ALA A 107 9.62 -1.16 -18.26
CA ALA A 107 8.27 -1.66 -18.06
C ALA A 107 7.89 -1.49 -16.60
N PRO A 108 6.75 -0.89 -16.32
CA PRO A 108 6.31 -0.73 -14.95
C PRO A 108 5.94 -2.10 -14.37
N ASP A 109 6.53 -2.41 -13.24
CA ASP A 109 6.23 -3.64 -12.52
C ASP A 109 5.65 -3.32 -11.16
N ALA A 110 4.74 -4.15 -10.71
CA ALA A 110 4.20 -4.06 -9.36
C ALA A 110 5.31 -4.31 -8.35
N ARG A 111 5.33 -3.53 -7.29
CA ARG A 111 6.31 -3.66 -6.24
C ARG A 111 5.68 -4.05 -4.92
N TYR A 112 4.56 -3.46 -4.61
CA TYR A 112 3.88 -3.69 -3.34
C TYR A 112 2.40 -3.82 -3.55
N VAL A 113 1.76 -4.63 -2.73
CA VAL A 113 0.31 -4.81 -2.76
C VAL A 113 -0.21 -4.83 -1.34
N ARG A 114 -1.39 -4.27 -1.16
CA ARG A 114 -2.08 -4.27 0.11
C ARG A 114 -3.58 -4.46 -0.14
N ASN A 115 -4.22 -5.23 0.70
CA ASN A 115 -5.66 -5.41 0.60
C ASN A 115 -6.39 -4.12 0.97
N VAL A 116 -7.50 -3.90 0.31
CA VAL A 116 -8.35 -2.75 0.60
C VAL A 116 -9.78 -3.25 0.70
N GLY A 117 -10.51 -2.72 1.65
CA GLY A 117 -11.91 -3.11 1.83
C GLY A 117 -12.80 -2.58 0.72
N LYS A 118 -13.90 -3.25 0.50
CA LYS A 118 -14.82 -2.89 -0.57
C LYS A 118 -15.40 -1.50 -0.41
N LYS A 119 -15.48 -1.02 0.80
CA LYS A 119 -16.04 0.31 1.07
C LYS A 119 -15.00 1.41 1.15
N GLU A 120 -13.74 1.06 1.07
CA GLU A 120 -12.68 2.05 1.09
C GLU A 120 -12.46 2.64 -0.30
N LEU A 121 -11.99 3.85 -0.34
CA LEU A 121 -11.67 4.57 -1.56
C LEU A 121 -12.86 4.69 -2.53
N PRO A 122 -14.03 5.07 -2.03
CA PRO A 122 -15.20 5.15 -2.91
C PRO A 122 -15.07 6.19 -4.02
N LEU A 123 -14.40 7.29 -3.76
CA LEU A 123 -14.27 8.34 -4.77
C LEU A 123 -13.29 7.93 -5.87
N VAL A 124 -12.21 7.27 -5.49
CA VAL A 124 -11.27 6.76 -6.47
C VAL A 124 -11.94 5.68 -7.31
N ARG A 125 -12.69 4.80 -6.68
CA ARG A 125 -13.38 3.73 -7.41
C ARG A 125 -14.41 4.27 -8.38
N ALA A 126 -15.05 5.38 -8.03
CA ALA A 126 -16.05 5.98 -8.87
C ALA A 126 -15.47 6.49 -10.19
N ILE A 127 -14.18 6.78 -10.26
CA ILE A 127 -13.56 7.19 -11.51
C ILE A 127 -13.67 6.08 -12.56
N GLY A 128 -13.63 4.83 -12.12
CA GLY A 128 -13.68 3.70 -13.05
C GLY A 128 -15.06 3.25 -13.44
N GLN A 129 -16.08 3.95 -13.02
CA GLN A 129 -17.45 3.53 -13.30
C GLN A 129 -18.16 4.38 -14.33
#